data_94cc9f22c3ce01b2d872b4905d065e79
#
_entry.id   94cc9f22c3ce01b2d872b4905d065e79
#
_cell.length_a   1.000
_cell.length_b   1.000
_cell.length_c   1.000
_cell.angle_alpha   90.00
_cell.angle_beta   90.00
_cell.angle_gamma   90.00
#
_symmetry.space_group_name_H-M   'P 1'
#
loop_
_entity.id
_entity.type
_entity.pdbx_description
1 polymer ?
#
loop_
_entity_poly.entity_id
_entity_poly.type
_entity_poly.pdbx_seq_one_letter_code
_entity_poly.pdbx_strand_id
1 'polypeptide(L)'
;VASGYPAWVIHHPPGPQWRAMTVAVDDPGDLAAYLPPVSGHAWLRRGDGMIGIGEVARFEGGTAAEADEWWRDVCSRIEHETELPGTCATGPIAFASFVFDPAHTAHRSLVIVPRVVLGRRNGTSWLTSISARSGPAPAPPLPQPVPPAPTGVQVVSGSLDAEAWQAIVEQAVERIGRGMLDKVVLARGVRLAASAPLEVRSLVTGLAERYPSCWTYHVDGLVGASPEMLIRREGGLATSRVLAGTIRRNGGEELDLKLAHALARSGKNLIEHELAVASVARALEPFCSGMNVPDAPYVLELPNVLHLASDVTAVAHPDVSVLRLAGELHPSAAVCGTPTPVARETIAELEHLDRGRYSGPVGWLDSSGDGEFAIALRCGVVDPARPEQITVYAGCGIVAESDPAEEFAETEAKLLPMLEALGADLSGH
;
A
#
# COMPACT_ATOMS: atom_id res chain seq x y z
N VAL A 1 28.40 25.49 -13.05
CA VAL A 1 27.45 24.52 -13.62
C VAL A 1 28.05 23.15 -13.31
N ALA A 2 27.75 22.57 -12.15
CA ALA A 2 28.10 21.18 -11.83
C ALA A 2 26.94 20.33 -12.35
N SER A 3 27.19 19.47 -13.34
CA SER A 3 26.26 18.41 -13.75
C SER A 3 26.17 17.39 -12.61
N GLY A 4 25.18 17.59 -11.73
CA GLY A 4 24.88 16.62 -10.68
C GLY A 4 24.19 15.43 -11.31
N TYR A 5 24.90 14.33 -11.52
CA TYR A 5 24.27 13.02 -11.70
C TYR A 5 23.57 12.64 -10.39
N PRO A 6 22.35 12.07 -10.45
CA PRO A 6 21.69 11.56 -9.26
C PRO A 6 22.59 10.58 -8.51
N ALA A 7 22.55 10.59 -7.18
CA ALA A 7 23.46 9.82 -6.32
C ALA A 7 23.43 8.28 -6.52
N TRP A 8 22.48 7.76 -7.34
CA TRP A 8 22.34 6.34 -7.66
C TRP A 8 23.00 5.93 -8.99
N VAL A 9 23.57 6.87 -9.76
CA VAL A 9 24.31 6.53 -11.00
C VAL A 9 25.61 5.81 -10.64
N ILE A 10 25.47 4.50 -10.45
CA ILE A 10 26.63 3.60 -10.35
C ILE A 10 27.06 3.30 -11.80
N HIS A 11 28.31 3.62 -12.17
CA HIS A 11 28.88 3.22 -13.47
C HIS A 11 29.03 1.68 -13.50
N HIS A 12 28.08 1.00 -14.11
CA HIS A 12 28.15 -0.43 -14.35
C HIS A 12 28.75 -0.73 -15.74
N PRO A 13 29.40 -1.89 -15.92
CA PRO A 13 29.86 -2.33 -17.24
C PRO A 13 28.69 -2.49 -18.21
N PRO A 14 28.85 -2.22 -19.50
CA PRO A 14 27.80 -2.40 -20.49
C PRO A 14 27.40 -3.87 -20.66
N GLY A 15 26.10 -4.12 -20.83
CA GLY A 15 25.51 -5.44 -21.11
C GLY A 15 24.78 -6.08 -19.93
N PRO A 16 24.08 -7.21 -20.18
CA PRO A 16 23.32 -7.91 -19.16
C PRO A 16 24.21 -8.38 -18.01
N GLN A 17 23.84 -8.05 -16.79
CA GLN A 17 24.53 -8.45 -15.55
C GLN A 17 23.85 -9.66 -14.90
N TRP A 18 22.53 -9.79 -15.13
CA TRP A 18 21.69 -10.83 -14.56
C TRP A 18 20.98 -11.63 -15.64
N ARG A 19 20.64 -12.85 -15.27
CA ARG A 19 19.75 -13.72 -16.02
C ARG A 19 18.56 -14.05 -15.13
N ALA A 20 17.36 -13.76 -15.63
CA ALA A 20 16.11 -14.18 -15.03
C ALA A 20 15.56 -15.38 -15.80
N MET A 21 15.11 -16.40 -15.08
CA MET A 21 14.42 -17.56 -15.63
C MET A 21 13.09 -17.72 -14.93
N THR A 22 12.02 -17.80 -15.72
CA THR A 22 10.66 -18.07 -15.24
C THR A 22 10.20 -19.42 -15.74
N VAL A 23 9.79 -20.29 -14.82
CA VAL A 23 9.24 -21.61 -15.10
C VAL A 23 7.85 -21.76 -14.50
N ALA A 24 6.99 -22.53 -15.17
CA ALA A 24 5.73 -22.95 -14.58
C ALA A 24 6.00 -23.96 -13.45
N VAL A 25 5.24 -23.89 -12.38
CA VAL A 25 5.32 -24.83 -11.25
C VAL A 25 3.93 -25.32 -10.85
N ASP A 26 3.86 -26.44 -10.15
CA ASP A 26 2.63 -26.89 -9.52
C ASP A 26 2.11 -25.86 -8.50
N ASP A 27 0.80 -25.93 -8.17
CA ASP A 27 0.21 -25.03 -7.18
C ASP A 27 0.95 -25.16 -5.85
N PRO A 28 1.59 -24.07 -5.35
CA PRO A 28 2.33 -24.11 -4.10
C PRO A 28 1.43 -24.19 -2.85
N GLY A 29 0.11 -24.05 -3.00
CA GLY A 29 -0.81 -23.95 -1.88
C GLY A 29 -0.74 -22.58 -1.21
N ASP A 30 -0.50 -22.54 0.11
CA ASP A 30 -0.38 -21.28 0.84
C ASP A 30 0.95 -20.58 0.56
N LEU A 31 0.89 -19.48 -0.18
CA LEU A 31 2.06 -18.67 -0.53
C LEU A 31 2.76 -18.09 0.70
N ALA A 32 2.00 -17.74 1.77
CA ALA A 32 2.60 -17.16 2.97
C ALA A 32 3.57 -18.11 3.68
N ALA A 33 3.39 -19.44 3.50
CA ALA A 33 4.32 -20.44 4.03
C ALA A 33 5.74 -20.34 3.45
N TYR A 34 5.89 -19.70 2.28
CA TYR A 34 7.20 -19.51 1.63
C TYR A 34 7.88 -18.19 1.97
N LEU A 35 7.21 -17.30 2.71
CA LEU A 35 7.80 -16.03 3.13
C LEU A 35 8.92 -16.29 4.14
N PRO A 36 10.18 -15.91 3.87
CA PRO A 36 11.27 -16.10 4.83
C PRO A 36 11.16 -15.12 5.99
N PRO A 37 11.74 -15.42 7.16
CA PRO A 37 11.72 -14.52 8.31
C PRO A 37 12.51 -13.21 8.07
N VAL A 38 13.45 -13.23 7.14
CA VAL A 38 14.29 -12.08 6.78
C VAL A 38 14.36 -11.95 5.26
N SER A 39 14.41 -10.72 4.77
CA SER A 39 14.53 -10.39 3.33
C SER A 39 13.41 -11.03 2.47
N GLY A 40 12.21 -11.07 3.03
CA GLY A 40 11.01 -11.50 2.33
C GLY A 40 10.08 -10.34 2.02
N HIS A 41 9.32 -10.48 0.93
CA HIS A 41 8.30 -9.53 0.50
C HIS A 41 7.04 -10.30 0.11
N ALA A 42 5.88 -9.71 0.29
CA ALA A 42 4.60 -10.35 0.00
C ALA A 42 3.61 -9.37 -0.63
N TRP A 43 2.84 -9.88 -1.58
CA TRP A 43 1.67 -9.24 -2.14
C TRP A 43 0.60 -10.29 -2.39
N LEU A 44 -0.42 -10.35 -1.55
CA LEU A 44 -1.40 -11.44 -1.53
C LEU A 44 -2.82 -10.90 -1.54
N ARG A 45 -3.72 -11.59 -2.25
CA ARG A 45 -5.15 -11.30 -2.25
C ARG A 45 -5.97 -12.52 -2.67
N ARG A 46 -6.93 -12.94 -1.87
CA ARG A 46 -7.83 -14.09 -2.17
C ARG A 46 -7.07 -15.38 -2.52
N GLY A 47 -5.94 -15.61 -1.87
CA GLY A 47 -5.08 -16.75 -2.12
C GLY A 47 -4.12 -16.61 -3.32
N ASP A 48 -4.35 -15.66 -4.23
CA ASP A 48 -3.41 -15.31 -5.31
C ASP A 48 -2.38 -14.27 -4.84
N GLY A 49 -1.31 -14.11 -5.60
CA GLY A 49 -0.28 -13.12 -5.36
C GLY A 49 1.13 -13.64 -5.51
N MET A 50 2.07 -13.01 -4.81
CA MET A 50 3.50 -13.30 -4.96
C MET A 50 4.23 -13.15 -3.62
N ILE A 51 5.25 -14.00 -3.47
CA ILE A 51 6.29 -13.90 -2.44
C ILE A 51 7.61 -13.63 -3.11
N GLY A 52 8.29 -12.56 -2.70
CA GLY A 52 9.67 -12.24 -3.09
C GLY A 52 10.65 -12.63 -2.01
N ILE A 53 11.79 -13.23 -2.39
CA ILE A 53 12.80 -13.76 -1.47
C ILE A 53 14.18 -13.26 -1.85
N GLY A 54 14.91 -12.75 -0.87
CA GLY A 54 16.23 -12.19 -1.06
C GLY A 54 16.21 -10.91 -1.90
N GLU A 55 17.38 -10.43 -2.29
CA GLU A 55 17.54 -9.17 -3.00
C GLU A 55 18.64 -9.28 -4.06
N VAL A 56 18.40 -8.71 -5.23
CA VAL A 56 19.35 -8.56 -6.33
C VAL A 56 19.75 -7.11 -6.48
N ALA A 57 18.79 -6.20 -6.37
CA ALA A 57 19.00 -4.77 -6.48
C ALA A 57 17.98 -4.02 -5.62
N ARG A 58 18.39 -2.84 -5.12
CA ARG A 58 17.58 -1.96 -4.27
C ARG A 58 17.76 -0.51 -4.70
N PHE A 59 16.65 0.18 -4.77
CA PHE A 59 16.58 1.64 -4.85
C PHE A 59 16.14 2.19 -3.50
N GLU A 60 16.79 3.24 -3.05
CA GLU A 60 16.37 4.06 -1.92
C GLU A 60 16.40 5.53 -2.34
N GLY A 61 15.24 6.16 -2.40
CA GLY A 61 15.13 7.51 -2.93
C GLY A 61 13.88 8.24 -2.50
N GLY A 62 13.60 9.38 -3.15
CA GLY A 62 12.48 10.24 -2.83
C GLY A 62 11.24 10.02 -3.68
N THR A 63 11.35 9.99 -5.00
CA THR A 63 10.23 10.09 -5.93
C THR A 63 9.97 8.81 -6.72
N ALA A 64 8.71 8.63 -7.13
CA ALA A 64 8.31 7.54 -8.02
C ALA A 64 8.94 7.67 -9.42
N ALA A 65 9.19 8.90 -9.90
CA ALA A 65 9.83 9.13 -11.19
C ALA A 65 11.30 8.66 -11.21
N GLU A 66 12.07 8.98 -10.16
CA GLU A 66 13.46 8.49 -10.02
C GLU A 66 13.49 6.96 -9.92
N ALA A 67 12.55 6.38 -9.18
CA ALA A 67 12.41 4.94 -9.05
C ALA A 67 12.05 4.25 -10.38
N ASP A 68 11.21 4.86 -11.20
CA ASP A 68 10.82 4.34 -12.52
C ASP A 68 12.00 4.36 -13.51
N GLU A 69 12.80 5.41 -13.49
CA GLU A 69 14.03 5.50 -14.31
C GLU A 69 15.05 4.44 -13.86
N TRP A 70 15.25 4.28 -12.55
CA TRP A 70 16.12 3.25 -11.99
C TRP A 70 15.64 1.84 -12.36
N TRP A 71 14.33 1.56 -12.27
CA TRP A 71 13.77 0.25 -12.61
C TRP A 71 13.97 -0.09 -14.10
N ARG A 72 13.75 0.87 -14.99
CA ARG A 72 14.03 0.69 -16.43
C ARG A 72 15.50 0.38 -16.69
N ASP A 73 16.42 1.05 -16.00
CA ASP A 73 17.86 0.77 -16.10
C ASP A 73 18.17 -0.67 -15.60
N VAL A 74 17.63 -1.09 -14.46
CA VAL A 74 17.80 -2.47 -13.94
C VAL A 74 17.24 -3.49 -14.93
N CYS A 75 16.05 -3.29 -15.47
CA CYS A 75 15.45 -4.20 -16.47
C CYS A 75 16.32 -4.33 -17.72
N SER A 76 16.94 -3.25 -18.19
CA SER A 76 17.84 -3.28 -19.35
C SER A 76 19.07 -4.18 -19.17
N ARG A 77 19.39 -4.55 -17.93
CA ARG A 77 20.53 -5.41 -17.54
C ARG A 77 20.15 -6.84 -17.20
N ILE A 78 18.86 -7.18 -17.32
CA ILE A 78 18.37 -8.52 -17.05
C ILE A 78 18.03 -9.19 -18.40
N GLU A 79 18.71 -10.30 -18.72
CA GLU A 79 18.31 -11.21 -19.78
C GLU A 79 17.23 -12.14 -19.25
N HIS A 80 16.03 -12.14 -19.84
CA HIS A 80 14.90 -12.90 -19.34
C HIS A 80 14.48 -14.01 -20.29
N GLU A 81 14.41 -15.24 -19.77
CA GLU A 81 13.85 -16.42 -20.41
C GLU A 81 12.60 -16.87 -19.66
N THR A 82 11.52 -17.21 -20.34
CA THR A 82 10.24 -17.58 -19.72
C THR A 82 9.52 -18.71 -20.45
N GLU A 83 8.93 -19.62 -19.69
CA GLU A 83 7.96 -20.61 -20.17
C GLU A 83 6.53 -20.05 -20.25
N LEU A 84 6.29 -18.85 -19.72
CA LEU A 84 4.96 -18.22 -19.60
C LEU A 84 4.92 -16.85 -20.31
N PRO A 85 5.17 -16.80 -21.63
CA PRO A 85 5.21 -15.53 -22.34
C PRO A 85 3.84 -14.81 -22.31
N GLY A 86 3.86 -13.49 -22.10
CA GLY A 86 2.65 -12.66 -22.08
C GLY A 86 1.80 -12.77 -20.81
N THR A 87 2.23 -13.54 -19.82
CA THR A 87 1.55 -13.64 -18.52
C THR A 87 2.08 -12.54 -17.60
N CYS A 88 1.20 -11.68 -17.13
CA CYS A 88 1.54 -10.57 -16.21
C CYS A 88 2.18 -11.10 -14.91
N ALA A 89 3.15 -10.40 -14.38
CA ALA A 89 3.90 -10.73 -13.16
C ALA A 89 4.82 -11.97 -13.24
N THR A 90 4.98 -12.59 -14.39
CA THR A 90 5.81 -13.81 -14.57
C THR A 90 7.21 -13.49 -15.09
N GLY A 91 7.83 -12.48 -14.66
CA GLY A 91 9.19 -12.10 -15.06
C GLY A 91 9.94 -11.45 -13.92
N PRO A 92 10.96 -10.66 -14.25
CA PRO A 92 11.53 -9.73 -13.28
C PRO A 92 10.46 -8.81 -12.75
N ILE A 93 10.32 -8.77 -11.43
CA ILE A 93 9.44 -7.83 -10.73
C ILE A 93 10.23 -7.08 -9.67
N ALA A 94 9.68 -5.94 -9.22
CA ALA A 94 10.13 -5.26 -8.04
C ALA A 94 8.95 -5.00 -7.10
N PHE A 95 9.18 -5.19 -5.79
CA PHE A 95 8.28 -4.70 -4.75
C PHE A 95 8.65 -3.26 -4.40
N ALA A 96 7.67 -2.42 -4.20
CA ALA A 96 7.90 -1.02 -3.92
C ALA A 96 7.05 -0.50 -2.77
N SER A 97 7.59 0.48 -2.04
CA SER A 97 6.88 1.18 -0.98
C SER A 97 7.40 2.61 -0.87
N PHE A 98 6.52 3.58 -1.02
CA PHE A 98 6.88 5.00 -1.06
C PHE A 98 6.48 5.71 0.23
N VAL A 99 7.26 6.72 0.59
CA VAL A 99 6.93 7.61 1.70
C VAL A 99 5.72 8.47 1.36
N PHE A 100 4.95 8.85 2.38
CA PHE A 100 3.80 9.73 2.22
C PHE A 100 4.20 11.11 1.69
N ASP A 101 5.20 11.73 2.32
CA ASP A 101 5.70 13.03 1.92
C ASP A 101 7.24 13.08 2.03
N PRO A 102 7.98 13.11 0.90
CA PRO A 102 9.43 13.16 0.93
C PRO A 102 10.02 14.43 1.60
N ALA A 103 9.22 15.51 1.68
CA ALA A 103 9.67 16.76 2.28
C ALA A 103 9.64 16.73 3.82
N HIS A 104 8.83 15.85 4.41
CA HIS A 104 8.56 15.84 5.86
C HIS A 104 8.83 14.47 6.50
N THR A 105 9.80 13.72 6.00
CA THR A 105 10.16 12.42 6.57
C THR A 105 11.66 12.18 6.58
N ALA A 106 12.14 11.45 7.60
CA ALA A 106 13.49 10.91 7.62
C ALA A 106 13.60 9.55 6.87
N HIS A 107 12.48 8.93 6.52
CA HIS A 107 12.41 7.66 5.83
C HIS A 107 12.63 7.81 4.32
N ARG A 108 12.88 6.70 3.64
CA ARG A 108 13.07 6.65 2.19
C ARG A 108 12.05 5.76 1.52
N SER A 109 11.72 6.12 0.29
CA SER A 109 11.01 5.24 -0.64
C SER A 109 11.91 4.12 -1.10
N LEU A 110 11.35 2.94 -1.30
CA LEU A 110 12.08 1.71 -1.62
C LEU A 110 11.52 1.05 -2.86
N VAL A 111 12.42 0.53 -3.72
CA VAL A 111 12.08 -0.44 -4.77
C VAL A 111 13.08 -1.58 -4.68
N ILE A 112 12.60 -2.81 -4.51
CA ILE A 112 13.41 -3.99 -4.21
C ILE A 112 13.16 -5.07 -5.25
N VAL A 113 14.21 -5.50 -5.92
CA VAL A 113 14.18 -6.61 -6.88
C VAL A 113 14.54 -7.89 -6.15
N PRO A 114 13.60 -8.82 -5.95
CA PRO A 114 13.88 -10.06 -5.25
C PRO A 114 14.73 -11.00 -6.11
N ARG A 115 15.48 -11.86 -5.44
CA ARG A 115 16.27 -12.92 -6.10
C ARG A 115 15.39 -14.05 -6.62
N VAL A 116 14.32 -14.36 -5.90
CA VAL A 116 13.34 -15.38 -6.25
C VAL A 116 11.94 -14.82 -6.06
N VAL A 117 11.06 -15.12 -7.00
CA VAL A 117 9.62 -14.82 -6.90
C VAL A 117 8.85 -16.11 -7.09
N LEU A 118 8.07 -16.49 -6.10
CA LEU A 118 7.05 -17.54 -6.23
C LEU A 118 5.69 -16.87 -6.31
N GLY A 119 4.94 -17.13 -7.36
CA GLY A 119 3.65 -16.50 -7.59
C GLY A 119 2.57 -17.49 -8.03
N ARG A 120 1.32 -17.06 -7.78
CA ARG A 120 0.11 -17.70 -8.28
C ARG A 120 -0.91 -16.64 -8.67
N ARG A 121 -1.53 -16.79 -9.82
CA ARG A 121 -2.60 -15.91 -10.29
C ARG A 121 -3.50 -16.63 -11.26
N ASN A 122 -4.80 -16.59 -11.03
CA ASN A 122 -5.84 -17.16 -11.90
C ASN A 122 -5.54 -18.64 -12.25
N GLY A 123 -5.07 -19.44 -11.29
CA GLY A 123 -4.76 -20.87 -11.50
C GLY A 123 -3.42 -21.17 -12.17
N THR A 124 -2.63 -20.14 -12.52
CA THR A 124 -1.26 -20.30 -13.02
C THR A 124 -0.27 -20.03 -11.89
N SER A 125 0.67 -20.95 -11.67
CA SER A 125 1.74 -20.78 -10.67
C SER A 125 3.09 -20.78 -11.36
N TRP A 126 4.02 -19.95 -10.85
CA TRP A 126 5.35 -19.79 -11.43
C TRP A 126 6.43 -19.53 -10.40
N LEU A 127 7.65 -19.85 -10.80
CA LEU A 127 8.87 -19.48 -10.09
C LEU A 127 9.75 -18.67 -11.02
N THR A 128 10.05 -17.42 -10.65
CA THR A 128 11.08 -16.61 -11.32
C THR A 128 12.32 -16.57 -10.46
N SER A 129 13.47 -16.89 -11.00
CA SER A 129 14.76 -16.81 -10.32
C SER A 129 15.70 -15.86 -11.06
N ILE A 130 16.41 -15.00 -10.31
CA ILE A 130 17.39 -14.06 -10.86
C ILE A 130 18.78 -14.42 -10.30
N SER A 131 19.73 -14.67 -11.17
CA SER A 131 21.14 -14.97 -10.84
C SER A 131 22.10 -14.05 -11.57
N ALA A 132 23.36 -13.98 -11.12
CA ALA A 132 24.41 -13.41 -11.96
C ALA A 132 24.49 -14.21 -13.26
N ARG A 133 24.84 -13.58 -14.38
CA ARG A 133 24.81 -14.19 -15.73
C ARG A 133 25.57 -15.53 -15.82
N SER A 134 26.66 -15.65 -15.09
CA SER A 134 27.47 -16.90 -15.03
C SER A 134 27.34 -17.63 -13.70
N GLY A 135 26.41 -17.21 -12.84
CA GLY A 135 26.19 -17.82 -11.54
C GLY A 135 25.16 -18.94 -11.58
N PRO A 136 25.13 -19.81 -10.56
CA PRO A 136 24.08 -20.82 -10.44
C PRO A 136 22.72 -20.17 -10.18
N ALA A 137 21.65 -20.80 -10.67
CA ALA A 137 20.29 -20.43 -10.29
C ALA A 137 20.10 -20.62 -8.76
N PRO A 138 19.37 -19.73 -8.08
CA PRO A 138 19.03 -19.94 -6.66
C PRO A 138 18.16 -21.19 -6.52
N ALA A 139 18.28 -21.86 -5.37
CA ALA A 139 17.44 -23.00 -5.05
C ALA A 139 15.96 -22.58 -4.93
N PRO A 140 15.00 -23.41 -5.35
CA PRO A 140 13.59 -23.17 -5.13
C PRO A 140 13.30 -23.03 -3.63
N PRO A 141 12.40 -22.12 -3.23
CA PRO A 141 12.01 -21.97 -1.83
C PRO A 141 11.24 -23.19 -1.35
N LEU A 142 11.35 -23.47 -0.06
CA LEU A 142 10.60 -24.54 0.59
C LEU A 142 9.58 -23.90 1.57
N PRO A 143 8.37 -24.48 1.68
CA PRO A 143 7.39 -24.01 2.64
C PRO A 143 7.89 -24.26 4.07
N GLN A 144 7.61 -23.33 4.95
CA GLN A 144 7.96 -23.39 6.36
C GLN A 144 6.68 -23.28 7.20
N PRO A 145 6.62 -23.95 8.36
CA PRO A 145 5.50 -23.76 9.27
C PRO A 145 5.31 -22.28 9.60
N VAL A 146 4.08 -21.80 9.55
CA VAL A 146 3.76 -20.44 9.98
C VAL A 146 3.93 -20.34 11.49
N PRO A 147 4.69 -19.37 12.00
CA PRO A 147 4.85 -19.20 13.43
C PRO A 147 3.54 -18.77 14.09
N PRO A 148 3.37 -19.06 15.41
CA PRO A 148 2.19 -18.60 16.13
C PRO A 148 2.14 -17.06 16.15
N ALA A 149 0.95 -16.52 16.42
CA ALA A 149 0.78 -15.09 16.64
C ALA A 149 1.70 -14.59 17.77
N PRO A 150 2.15 -13.31 17.72
CA PRO A 150 2.96 -12.70 18.77
C PRO A 150 2.27 -12.81 20.15
N THR A 151 3.07 -12.88 21.20
CA THR A 151 2.58 -12.98 22.58
C THR A 151 3.11 -11.83 23.44
N GLY A 152 2.35 -11.48 24.50
CA GLY A 152 2.75 -10.43 25.44
C GLY A 152 2.83 -9.06 24.79
N VAL A 153 2.02 -8.80 23.78
CA VAL A 153 1.99 -7.52 23.07
C VAL A 153 1.34 -6.47 23.95
N GLN A 154 2.05 -5.38 24.18
CA GLN A 154 1.62 -4.26 25.01
C GLN A 154 1.84 -2.94 24.29
N VAL A 155 1.00 -1.94 24.59
CA VAL A 155 1.20 -0.57 24.14
C VAL A 155 2.39 0.04 24.91
N VAL A 156 3.34 0.58 24.16
CA VAL A 156 4.51 1.29 24.72
C VAL A 156 4.24 2.79 24.75
N SER A 157 3.71 3.34 23.64
CA SER A 157 3.40 4.75 23.52
C SER A 157 2.46 5.00 22.34
N GLY A 158 1.72 6.10 22.38
CA GLY A 158 1.01 6.68 21.22
C GLY A 158 1.70 7.96 20.76
N SER A 159 1.49 8.37 19.51
CA SER A 159 1.91 9.68 19.03
C SER A 159 1.02 10.77 19.62
N LEU A 160 -0.26 10.48 19.79
CA LEU A 160 -1.29 11.33 20.36
C LEU A 160 -2.22 10.48 21.23
N ASP A 161 -2.48 10.91 22.45
CA ASP A 161 -3.56 10.38 23.26
C ASP A 161 -4.92 10.97 22.82
N ALA A 162 -6.01 10.58 23.47
CA ALA A 162 -7.35 11.00 23.08
C ALA A 162 -7.54 12.53 23.17
N GLU A 163 -6.99 13.17 24.21
CA GLU A 163 -7.12 14.62 24.41
C GLU A 163 -6.33 15.40 23.35
N ALA A 164 -5.07 15.00 23.11
CA ALA A 164 -4.23 15.63 22.10
C ALA A 164 -4.79 15.42 20.67
N TRP A 165 -5.34 14.24 20.40
CA TRP A 165 -6.01 13.96 19.13
C TRP A 165 -7.22 14.88 18.92
N GLN A 166 -8.11 14.97 19.92
CA GLN A 166 -9.28 15.83 19.84
C GLN A 166 -8.89 17.29 19.58
N ALA A 167 -7.85 17.76 20.27
CA ALA A 167 -7.36 19.14 20.10
C ALA A 167 -6.88 19.43 18.66
N ILE A 168 -6.18 18.49 18.01
CA ILE A 168 -5.76 18.70 16.60
C ILE A 168 -6.93 18.60 15.63
N VAL A 169 -7.93 17.77 15.90
CA VAL A 169 -9.16 17.69 15.10
C VAL A 169 -9.93 19.01 15.19
N GLU A 170 -10.10 19.59 16.40
CA GLU A 170 -10.74 20.89 16.59
C GLU A 170 -10.02 21.99 15.79
N GLN A 171 -8.67 22.02 15.82
CA GLN A 171 -7.88 22.97 15.03
C GLN A 171 -8.07 22.78 13.51
N ALA A 172 -8.18 21.53 13.04
CA ALA A 172 -8.45 21.24 11.64
C ALA A 172 -9.85 21.71 11.23
N VAL A 173 -10.88 21.43 12.03
CA VAL A 173 -12.26 21.90 11.82
C VAL A 173 -12.32 23.44 11.78
N GLU A 174 -11.60 24.12 12.68
CA GLU A 174 -11.53 25.59 12.69
C GLU A 174 -10.89 26.15 11.39
N ARG A 175 -9.79 25.53 10.90
CA ARG A 175 -9.15 25.91 9.62
C ARG A 175 -10.09 25.71 8.43
N ILE A 176 -10.82 24.59 8.40
CA ILE A 176 -11.84 24.29 7.39
C ILE A 176 -12.98 25.32 7.45
N GLY A 177 -13.49 25.63 8.65
CA GLY A 177 -14.53 26.62 8.85
C GLY A 177 -14.14 28.04 8.43
N ARG A 178 -12.84 28.37 8.43
CA ARG A 178 -12.27 29.61 7.88
C ARG A 178 -12.06 29.58 6.37
N GLY A 179 -12.37 28.46 5.70
CA GLY A 179 -12.20 28.31 4.26
C GLY A 179 -10.75 28.18 3.80
N MET A 180 -9.83 27.76 4.67
CA MET A 180 -8.42 27.53 4.30
C MET A 180 -8.24 26.25 3.47
N LEU A 181 -9.06 25.23 3.76
CA LEU A 181 -9.11 23.96 3.03
C LEU A 181 -10.52 23.35 3.20
N ASP A 182 -10.85 22.39 2.34
CA ASP A 182 -12.16 21.71 2.37
C ASP A 182 -12.13 20.45 3.24
N LYS A 183 -10.96 19.77 3.25
CA LYS A 183 -10.75 18.49 3.92
C LYS A 183 -9.27 18.30 4.26
N VAL A 184 -8.99 17.68 5.40
CA VAL A 184 -7.66 17.16 5.73
C VAL A 184 -7.78 15.76 6.33
N VAL A 185 -6.84 14.88 6.02
CA VAL A 185 -6.77 13.54 6.64
C VAL A 185 -5.69 13.57 7.71
N LEU A 186 -6.09 13.44 8.97
CA LEU A 186 -5.17 13.37 10.09
C LEU A 186 -4.90 11.91 10.50
N ALA A 187 -3.70 11.65 11.01
CA ALA A 187 -3.26 10.33 11.40
C ALA A 187 -2.59 10.33 12.78
N ARG A 188 -2.62 9.16 13.42
CA ARG A 188 -1.86 8.87 14.65
C ARG A 188 -1.19 7.52 14.58
N GLY A 189 -0.12 7.33 15.34
CA GLY A 189 0.62 6.08 15.47
C GLY A 189 0.56 5.54 16.90
N VAL A 190 0.44 4.22 17.04
CA VAL A 190 0.53 3.52 18.32
C VAL A 190 1.69 2.54 18.24
N ARG A 191 2.65 2.67 19.14
CA ARG A 191 3.80 1.77 19.25
C ARG A 191 3.48 0.63 20.21
N LEU A 192 3.69 -0.58 19.73
CA LEU A 192 3.47 -1.82 20.45
C LEU A 192 4.79 -2.58 20.57
N ALA A 193 4.96 -3.33 21.66
CA ALA A 193 6.09 -4.23 21.87
C ALA A 193 5.60 -5.62 22.26
N ALA A 194 6.16 -6.63 21.60
CA ALA A 194 5.95 -8.04 21.93
C ALA A 194 7.05 -8.53 22.88
N SER A 195 6.85 -9.72 23.47
CA SER A 195 7.84 -10.36 24.35
C SER A 195 9.05 -10.95 23.60
N ALA A 196 8.98 -11.04 22.26
CA ALA A 196 10.04 -11.56 21.39
C ALA A 196 10.00 -10.82 20.03
N PRO A 197 11.05 -10.91 19.19
CA PRO A 197 11.04 -10.39 17.84
C PRO A 197 9.80 -10.82 17.06
N LEU A 198 9.20 -9.88 16.34
CA LEU A 198 7.99 -10.10 15.55
C LEU A 198 8.32 -10.89 14.28
N GLU A 199 7.67 -12.03 14.13
CA GLU A 199 7.72 -12.81 12.90
C GLU A 199 6.66 -12.31 11.93
N VAL A 200 7.07 -11.54 10.91
CA VAL A 200 6.15 -10.92 9.94
C VAL A 200 5.26 -11.93 9.23
N ARG A 201 5.71 -13.17 9.06
CA ARG A 201 4.90 -14.25 8.48
C ARG A 201 3.58 -14.48 9.21
N SER A 202 3.60 -14.47 10.56
CA SER A 202 2.37 -14.63 11.33
C SER A 202 1.38 -13.50 11.09
N LEU A 203 1.88 -12.26 10.94
CA LEU A 203 1.06 -11.10 10.64
C LEU A 203 0.48 -11.19 9.22
N VAL A 204 1.31 -11.52 8.22
CA VAL A 204 0.87 -11.67 6.81
C VAL A 204 -0.19 -12.76 6.71
N THR A 205 0.03 -13.93 7.31
CA THR A 205 -0.95 -15.03 7.30
C THR A 205 -2.26 -14.62 7.98
N GLY A 206 -2.18 -14.08 9.20
CA GLY A 206 -3.38 -13.67 9.95
C GLY A 206 -4.19 -12.58 9.24
N LEU A 207 -3.52 -11.62 8.59
CA LEU A 207 -4.18 -10.58 7.80
C LEU A 207 -4.82 -11.15 6.52
N ALA A 208 -4.12 -12.02 5.78
CA ALA A 208 -4.62 -12.61 4.55
C ALA A 208 -5.85 -13.51 4.80
N GLU A 209 -5.86 -14.25 5.89
CA GLU A 209 -7.00 -15.11 6.30
C GLU A 209 -8.22 -14.30 6.72
N ARG A 210 -8.03 -13.26 7.54
CA ARG A 210 -9.13 -12.45 8.10
C ARG A 210 -9.69 -11.43 7.12
N TYR A 211 -8.85 -10.90 6.23
CA TYR A 211 -9.20 -9.86 5.26
C TYR A 211 -8.91 -10.27 3.81
N PRO A 212 -9.45 -11.40 3.32
CA PRO A 212 -9.11 -11.96 2.00
C PRO A 212 -9.42 -11.03 0.82
N SER A 213 -10.34 -10.09 0.99
CA SER A 213 -10.68 -9.09 -0.04
C SER A 213 -9.69 -7.93 -0.11
N CYS A 214 -8.88 -7.71 0.93
CA CYS A 214 -7.85 -6.69 0.99
C CYS A 214 -6.56 -7.16 0.30
N TRP A 215 -5.70 -6.21 -0.05
CA TRP A 215 -4.33 -6.47 -0.47
C TRP A 215 -3.46 -6.61 0.77
N THR A 216 -3.08 -7.83 1.10
CA THR A 216 -2.12 -8.11 2.18
C THR A 216 -0.72 -7.97 1.62
N TYR A 217 0.11 -7.16 2.27
CA TYR A 217 1.46 -6.86 1.79
C TYR A 217 2.49 -6.87 2.92
N HIS A 218 3.71 -7.17 2.52
CA HIS A 218 4.92 -6.95 3.30
C HIS A 218 6.04 -6.45 2.40
N VAL A 219 6.59 -5.27 2.69
CA VAL A 219 7.75 -4.70 2.01
C VAL A 219 8.68 -4.07 3.04
N ASP A 220 9.82 -4.71 3.30
CA ASP A 220 10.90 -4.18 4.16
C ASP A 220 10.38 -3.63 5.51
N GLY A 221 9.72 -4.48 6.29
CA GLY A 221 9.17 -4.15 7.62
C GLY A 221 7.82 -3.43 7.61
N LEU A 222 7.36 -2.87 6.50
CA LEU A 222 5.99 -2.38 6.36
C LEU A 222 5.06 -3.57 6.08
N VAL A 223 4.09 -3.83 6.95
CA VAL A 223 3.13 -4.94 6.85
C VAL A 223 1.70 -4.44 7.06
N GLY A 224 0.75 -4.93 6.26
CA GLY A 224 -0.64 -4.52 6.38
C GLY A 224 -1.59 -5.22 5.41
N ALA A 225 -2.88 -4.84 5.48
CA ALA A 225 -3.94 -5.32 4.60
C ALA A 225 -4.82 -4.13 4.14
N SER A 226 -4.50 -3.58 2.98
CA SER A 226 -5.19 -2.41 2.44
C SER A 226 -6.46 -2.79 1.69
N PRO A 227 -7.59 -2.12 1.94
CA PRO A 227 -8.78 -2.24 1.11
C PRO A 227 -8.73 -1.38 -0.15
N GLU A 228 -7.77 -0.45 -0.26
CA GLU A 228 -7.77 0.63 -1.25
C GLU A 228 -6.68 0.44 -2.30
N MET A 229 -7.10 0.14 -3.54
CA MET A 229 -6.21 0.06 -4.69
C MET A 229 -6.04 1.45 -5.30
N LEU A 230 -4.81 1.98 -5.23
CA LEU A 230 -4.46 3.25 -5.83
C LEU A 230 -4.50 3.17 -7.36
N ILE A 231 -3.80 2.18 -7.92
CA ILE A 231 -3.72 1.96 -9.36
C ILE A 231 -3.28 0.53 -9.68
N ARG A 232 -3.85 -0.05 -10.72
CA ARG A 232 -3.37 -1.25 -11.40
C ARG A 232 -3.21 -0.96 -12.87
N ARG A 233 -2.13 -1.40 -13.47
CA ARG A 233 -1.93 -1.45 -14.92
C ARG A 233 -1.68 -2.90 -15.32
N GLU A 234 -2.41 -3.39 -16.31
CA GLU A 234 -2.27 -4.74 -16.83
C GLU A 234 -2.54 -4.73 -18.35
N GLY A 235 -1.54 -5.08 -19.15
CA GLY A 235 -1.62 -5.05 -20.60
C GLY A 235 -1.98 -3.66 -21.16
N GLY A 236 -1.55 -2.59 -20.48
CA GLY A 236 -1.86 -1.22 -20.83
C GLY A 236 -3.18 -0.69 -20.26
N LEU A 237 -4.08 -1.54 -19.75
CA LEU A 237 -5.30 -1.08 -19.07
C LEU A 237 -4.95 -0.60 -17.65
N ALA A 238 -5.14 0.68 -17.39
CA ALA A 238 -5.04 1.28 -16.07
C ALA A 238 -6.40 1.27 -15.37
N THR A 239 -6.44 0.88 -14.10
CA THR A 239 -7.66 0.88 -13.26
C THR A 239 -7.33 1.45 -11.90
N SER A 240 -8.06 2.48 -11.47
CA SER A 240 -7.98 3.05 -10.12
C SER A 240 -9.31 2.88 -9.42
N ARG A 241 -9.29 2.36 -8.17
CA ARG A 241 -10.49 2.24 -7.34
C ARG A 241 -10.55 3.38 -6.35
N VAL A 242 -11.52 4.26 -6.54
CA VAL A 242 -11.77 5.38 -5.64
C VAL A 242 -12.74 4.94 -4.56
N LEU A 243 -12.35 5.12 -3.30
CA LEU A 243 -13.21 4.91 -2.13
C LEU A 243 -13.42 6.27 -1.44
N ALA A 244 -14.64 6.76 -1.42
CA ALA A 244 -15.01 7.97 -0.67
C ALA A 244 -16.47 7.83 -0.22
N GLY A 245 -16.78 8.37 0.97
CA GLY A 245 -18.05 8.10 1.63
C GLY A 245 -18.04 6.74 2.34
N THR A 246 -18.15 6.78 3.68
CA THR A 246 -18.02 5.59 4.53
C THR A 246 -19.13 5.57 5.56
N ILE A 247 -19.64 4.37 5.86
CA ILE A 247 -20.53 4.14 6.99
C ILE A 247 -20.12 2.86 7.73
N ARG A 248 -20.15 2.89 9.04
CA ARG A 248 -19.79 1.74 9.89
C ARG A 248 -20.89 0.67 9.83
N ARG A 249 -20.51 -0.59 9.70
CA ARG A 249 -21.45 -1.73 9.81
C ARG A 249 -21.77 -1.99 11.29
N ASN A 250 -23.02 -2.41 11.53
CA ASN A 250 -23.51 -2.71 12.88
C ASN A 250 -23.75 -4.22 13.10
N GLY A 251 -23.33 -5.07 12.14
CA GLY A 251 -23.33 -6.53 12.30
C GLY A 251 -24.66 -7.25 12.11
N GLY A 252 -25.67 -6.57 11.54
CA GLY A 252 -26.94 -7.19 11.19
C GLY A 252 -27.28 -7.01 9.71
N GLU A 253 -27.52 -8.11 8.98
CA GLU A 253 -27.74 -8.10 7.53
C GLU A 253 -28.84 -7.09 7.08
N GLU A 254 -29.98 -7.07 7.77
CA GLU A 254 -31.08 -6.14 7.46
C GLU A 254 -30.70 -4.68 7.75
N LEU A 255 -29.94 -4.42 8.82
CA LEU A 255 -29.48 -3.09 9.18
C LEU A 255 -28.40 -2.61 8.22
N ASP A 256 -27.46 -3.48 7.88
CA ASP A 256 -26.38 -3.18 6.91
C ASP A 256 -26.95 -2.85 5.53
N LEU A 257 -28.02 -3.53 5.09
CA LEU A 257 -28.75 -3.20 3.86
C LEU A 257 -29.38 -1.80 3.92
N LYS A 258 -29.97 -1.43 5.05
CA LYS A 258 -30.52 -0.08 5.26
C LYS A 258 -29.42 0.98 5.25
N LEU A 259 -28.28 0.69 5.87
CA LEU A 259 -27.12 1.57 5.87
C LEU A 259 -26.51 1.73 4.48
N ALA A 260 -26.40 0.64 3.70
CA ALA A 260 -25.94 0.67 2.31
C ALA A 260 -26.86 1.56 1.45
N HIS A 261 -28.18 1.40 1.60
CA HIS A 261 -29.16 2.21 0.89
C HIS A 261 -29.10 3.70 1.30
N ALA A 262 -28.91 3.99 2.60
CA ALA A 262 -28.74 5.34 3.10
C ALA A 262 -27.46 5.99 2.55
N LEU A 263 -26.34 5.25 2.54
CA LEU A 263 -25.05 5.70 1.99
C LEU A 263 -25.17 6.02 0.49
N ALA A 264 -25.78 5.13 -0.30
CA ALA A 264 -25.98 5.31 -1.74
C ALA A 264 -26.90 6.48 -2.11
N ARG A 265 -27.67 7.01 -1.16
CA ARG A 265 -28.57 8.17 -1.35
C ARG A 265 -28.13 9.43 -0.60
N SER A 266 -27.04 9.38 0.13
CA SER A 266 -26.52 10.53 0.86
C SER A 266 -25.92 11.55 -0.11
N GLY A 267 -26.60 12.68 -0.30
CA GLY A 267 -26.12 13.75 -1.20
C GLY A 267 -24.71 14.24 -0.83
N LYS A 268 -24.39 14.35 0.47
CA LYS A 268 -23.05 14.71 0.95
C LYS A 268 -22.00 13.70 0.51
N ASN A 269 -22.23 12.40 0.78
CA ASN A 269 -21.28 11.34 0.43
C ASN A 269 -21.10 11.19 -1.10
N LEU A 270 -22.19 11.40 -1.87
CA LEU A 270 -22.12 11.36 -3.34
C LEU A 270 -21.30 12.51 -3.90
N ILE A 271 -21.44 13.74 -3.40
CA ILE A 271 -20.63 14.89 -3.81
C ILE A 271 -19.16 14.67 -3.46
N GLU A 272 -18.87 14.21 -2.22
CA GLU A 272 -17.50 13.89 -1.81
C GLU A 272 -16.87 12.84 -2.74
N HIS A 273 -17.63 11.80 -3.07
CA HIS A 273 -17.20 10.73 -3.96
C HIS A 273 -16.93 11.23 -5.38
N GLU A 274 -17.82 12.04 -5.94
CA GLU A 274 -17.68 12.62 -7.27
C GLU A 274 -16.41 13.49 -7.38
N LEU A 275 -16.13 14.31 -6.38
CA LEU A 275 -14.90 15.11 -6.30
C LEU A 275 -13.64 14.23 -6.27
N ALA A 276 -13.66 13.14 -5.51
CA ALA A 276 -12.56 12.19 -5.45
C ALA A 276 -12.33 11.50 -6.80
N VAL A 277 -13.39 11.03 -7.46
CA VAL A 277 -13.33 10.41 -8.79
C VAL A 277 -12.81 11.40 -9.83
N ALA A 278 -13.31 12.63 -9.84
CA ALA A 278 -12.84 13.68 -10.75
C ALA A 278 -11.37 14.04 -10.52
N SER A 279 -10.87 13.96 -9.30
CA SER A 279 -9.45 14.18 -8.98
C SER A 279 -8.58 13.09 -9.60
N VAL A 280 -8.97 11.82 -9.47
CA VAL A 280 -8.26 10.69 -10.08
C VAL A 280 -8.27 10.80 -11.61
N ALA A 281 -9.42 11.07 -12.20
CA ALA A 281 -9.56 11.23 -13.65
C ALA A 281 -8.62 12.31 -14.19
N ARG A 282 -8.59 13.49 -13.56
CA ARG A 282 -7.68 14.59 -13.93
C ARG A 282 -6.20 14.24 -13.79
N ALA A 283 -5.83 13.50 -12.76
CA ALA A 283 -4.44 13.08 -12.56
C ALA A 283 -3.98 12.07 -13.62
N LEU A 284 -4.88 11.20 -14.11
CA LEU A 284 -4.57 10.19 -15.14
C LEU A 284 -4.63 10.75 -16.58
N GLU A 285 -5.36 11.84 -16.83
CA GLU A 285 -5.61 12.40 -18.17
C GLU A 285 -4.32 12.64 -19.00
N PRO A 286 -3.20 13.18 -18.45
CA PRO A 286 -1.98 13.40 -19.21
C PRO A 286 -1.25 12.11 -19.62
N PHE A 287 -1.55 10.99 -18.99
CA PHE A 287 -0.82 9.71 -19.11
C PHE A 287 -1.64 8.60 -19.76
N CYS A 288 -2.91 8.85 -19.98
CA CYS A 288 -3.87 7.84 -20.43
C CYS A 288 -4.80 8.38 -21.52
N SER A 289 -5.38 7.47 -22.29
CA SER A 289 -6.42 7.75 -23.28
C SER A 289 -7.63 6.83 -23.02
N GLY A 290 -8.76 7.10 -23.71
CA GLY A 290 -9.95 6.24 -23.62
C GLY A 290 -10.49 6.07 -22.19
N MET A 291 -10.46 7.15 -21.41
CA MET A 291 -10.88 7.12 -20.01
C MET A 291 -12.39 6.84 -19.88
N ASN A 292 -12.72 5.91 -19.00
CA ASN A 292 -14.09 5.62 -18.60
C ASN A 292 -14.25 5.91 -17.12
N VAL A 293 -15.11 6.89 -16.82
CA VAL A 293 -15.47 7.29 -15.46
C VAL A 293 -16.92 6.88 -15.23
N PRO A 294 -17.24 6.02 -14.25
CA PRO A 294 -18.61 5.61 -13.97
C PRO A 294 -19.50 6.80 -13.56
N ASP A 295 -20.73 6.84 -14.08
CA ASP A 295 -21.70 7.88 -13.75
C ASP A 295 -22.21 7.81 -12.29
N ALA A 296 -22.14 6.62 -11.66
CA ALA A 296 -22.58 6.41 -10.29
C ALA A 296 -21.66 5.40 -9.56
N PRO A 297 -21.43 5.60 -8.25
CA PRO A 297 -20.73 4.64 -7.44
C PRO A 297 -21.57 3.40 -7.12
N TYR A 298 -20.90 2.30 -6.78
CA TYR A 298 -21.51 1.14 -6.14
C TYR A 298 -21.11 1.11 -4.64
N VAL A 299 -21.86 0.32 -3.85
CA VAL A 299 -21.50 0.09 -2.44
C VAL A 299 -20.55 -1.09 -2.34
N LEU A 300 -19.34 -0.85 -1.83
CA LEU A 300 -18.38 -1.87 -1.50
C LEU A 300 -18.53 -2.28 -0.03
N GLU A 301 -18.80 -3.57 0.20
CA GLU A 301 -18.90 -4.12 1.54
C GLU A 301 -17.56 -4.67 2.01
N LEU A 302 -17.09 -4.18 3.16
CA LEU A 302 -15.98 -4.73 3.92
C LEU A 302 -16.50 -5.27 5.26
N PRO A 303 -15.71 -6.08 5.99
CA PRO A 303 -16.17 -6.66 7.26
C PRO A 303 -16.74 -5.64 8.24
N ASN A 304 -16.12 -4.47 8.35
CA ASN A 304 -16.41 -3.45 9.37
C ASN A 304 -17.12 -2.20 8.85
N VAL A 305 -17.08 -1.95 7.54
CA VAL A 305 -17.55 -0.71 6.92
C VAL A 305 -18.16 -0.95 5.54
N LEU A 306 -19.01 -0.01 5.10
CA LEU A 306 -19.49 0.13 3.72
C LEU A 306 -18.86 1.40 3.13
N HIS A 307 -18.40 1.32 1.88
CA HIS A 307 -17.87 2.46 1.13
C HIS A 307 -18.63 2.68 -0.17
N LEU A 308 -18.76 3.94 -0.60
CA LEU A 308 -19.00 4.19 -2.02
C LEU A 308 -17.71 3.94 -2.79
N ALA A 309 -17.81 3.24 -3.91
CA ALA A 309 -16.69 2.84 -4.75
C ALA A 309 -16.97 3.12 -6.24
N SER A 310 -15.94 3.60 -6.95
CA SER A 310 -15.93 3.71 -8.42
C SER A 310 -14.61 3.22 -8.98
N ASP A 311 -14.67 2.43 -10.05
CA ASP A 311 -13.47 1.99 -10.77
C ASP A 311 -13.31 2.88 -12.01
N VAL A 312 -12.35 3.81 -11.97
CA VAL A 312 -11.92 4.62 -13.11
C VAL A 312 -10.98 3.78 -13.95
N THR A 313 -11.29 3.62 -15.24
CA THR A 313 -10.46 2.83 -16.17
C THR A 313 -9.99 3.70 -17.34
N ALA A 314 -8.78 3.43 -17.83
CA ALA A 314 -8.18 4.14 -18.96
C ALA A 314 -7.12 3.27 -19.63
N VAL A 315 -6.71 3.63 -20.85
CA VAL A 315 -5.59 2.99 -21.52
C VAL A 315 -4.35 3.85 -21.29
N ALA A 316 -3.37 3.32 -20.57
CA ALA A 316 -2.10 4.01 -20.32
C ALA A 316 -1.29 4.13 -21.64
N HIS A 317 -0.58 5.25 -21.82
CA HIS A 317 0.34 5.38 -22.93
C HIS A 317 1.46 4.32 -22.82
N PRO A 318 2.03 3.86 -23.96
CA PRO A 318 2.95 2.70 -23.95
C PRO A 318 4.19 2.86 -23.07
N ASP A 319 4.68 4.07 -22.90
CA ASP A 319 5.88 4.42 -22.12
C ASP A 319 5.59 4.76 -20.65
N VAL A 320 4.33 4.69 -20.24
CA VAL A 320 3.88 5.00 -18.89
C VAL A 320 3.72 3.74 -18.04
N SER A 321 4.58 3.57 -17.05
CA SER A 321 4.51 2.46 -16.11
C SER A 321 3.43 2.67 -15.04
N VAL A 322 3.04 1.59 -14.35
CA VAL A 322 2.17 1.66 -13.16
C VAL A 322 2.80 2.52 -12.07
N LEU A 323 4.13 2.52 -11.96
CA LEU A 323 4.86 3.30 -10.96
C LEU A 323 4.75 4.80 -11.23
N ARG A 324 4.83 5.21 -12.51
CA ARG A 324 4.58 6.60 -12.91
C ARG A 324 3.16 7.02 -12.53
N LEU A 325 2.15 6.20 -12.85
CA LEU A 325 0.75 6.49 -12.51
C LEU A 325 0.53 6.57 -10.99
N ALA A 326 1.16 5.68 -10.21
CA ALA A 326 1.08 5.71 -8.75
C ALA A 326 1.65 7.02 -8.18
N GLY A 327 2.76 7.53 -8.73
CA GLY A 327 3.37 8.80 -8.33
C GLY A 327 2.47 10.01 -8.62
N GLU A 328 1.76 10.01 -9.74
CA GLU A 328 0.85 11.12 -10.11
C GLU A 328 -0.46 11.12 -9.29
N LEU A 329 -0.90 9.95 -8.85
CA LEU A 329 -2.08 9.81 -7.99
C LEU A 329 -1.78 10.07 -6.51
N HIS A 330 -0.51 10.12 -6.10
CA HIS A 330 -0.13 10.25 -4.70
C HIS A 330 0.43 11.65 -4.37
N PRO A 331 0.01 12.24 -3.21
CA PRO A 331 -1.03 11.76 -2.33
C PRO A 331 -2.44 12.12 -2.81
N SER A 332 -3.34 11.16 -2.73
CA SER A 332 -4.75 11.39 -3.06
C SER A 332 -5.47 12.17 -1.96
N ALA A 333 -6.62 12.76 -2.31
CA ALA A 333 -7.49 13.42 -1.32
C ALA A 333 -7.99 12.46 -0.22
N ALA A 334 -7.98 11.15 -0.48
CA ALA A 334 -8.39 10.14 0.49
C ALA A 334 -7.42 9.98 1.67
N VAL A 335 -6.14 10.35 1.51
CA VAL A 335 -5.10 10.22 2.55
C VAL A 335 -4.39 11.52 2.88
N CYS A 336 -4.65 12.61 2.15
CA CYS A 336 -4.07 13.92 2.36
C CYS A 336 -5.13 14.97 2.65
N GLY A 337 -5.95 15.33 1.65
CA GLY A 337 -7.00 16.34 1.75
C GLY A 337 -7.09 17.22 0.52
N THR A 338 -7.91 18.27 0.61
CA THR A 338 -8.22 19.18 -0.51
C THR A 338 -8.25 20.63 -0.02
N PRO A 339 -7.54 21.57 -0.67
CA PRO A 339 -6.51 21.36 -1.72
C PRO A 339 -5.27 20.66 -1.18
N THR A 340 -4.70 19.73 -1.94
CA THR A 340 -3.58 18.87 -1.51
C THR A 340 -2.37 19.64 -0.94
N PRO A 341 -1.88 20.76 -1.53
CA PRO A 341 -0.75 21.49 -0.95
C PRO A 341 -1.03 22.02 0.46
N VAL A 342 -2.21 22.64 0.67
CA VAL A 342 -2.60 23.21 1.97
C VAL A 342 -2.82 22.10 3.00
N ALA A 343 -3.46 20.99 2.58
CA ALA A 343 -3.67 19.85 3.46
C ALA A 343 -2.34 19.23 3.91
N ARG A 344 -1.33 19.12 3.03
CA ARG A 344 0.00 18.61 3.35
C ARG A 344 0.71 19.48 4.41
N GLU A 345 0.68 20.79 4.27
CA GLU A 345 1.22 21.73 5.25
C GLU A 345 0.47 21.60 6.60
N THR A 346 -0.86 21.53 6.56
CA THR A 346 -1.70 21.33 7.76
C THR A 346 -1.36 20.02 8.49
N ILE A 347 -1.16 18.93 7.76
CA ILE A 347 -0.74 17.64 8.31
C ILE A 347 0.62 17.78 9.02
N ALA A 348 1.60 18.38 8.37
CA ALA A 348 2.95 18.55 8.93
C ALA A 348 2.93 19.40 10.21
N GLU A 349 2.05 20.39 10.29
CA GLU A 349 1.90 21.26 11.47
C GLU A 349 1.17 20.61 12.63
N LEU A 350 0.11 19.82 12.36
CA LEU A 350 -0.80 19.33 13.40
C LEU A 350 -0.45 17.94 13.94
N GLU A 351 -0.01 17.01 13.09
CA GLU A 351 0.14 15.62 13.51
C GLU A 351 1.34 15.37 14.42
N HIS A 352 2.42 16.13 14.29
CA HIS A 352 3.69 15.86 14.96
C HIS A 352 4.15 14.40 14.81
N LEU A 353 3.80 13.77 13.67
CA LEU A 353 4.05 12.38 13.33
C LEU A 353 4.83 12.30 12.01
N ASP A 354 5.95 11.59 12.01
CA ASP A 354 6.55 11.13 10.75
C ASP A 354 5.77 9.88 10.27
N ARG A 355 4.94 10.06 9.25
CA ARG A 355 4.18 8.96 8.65
C ARG A 355 5.07 7.91 8.00
N GLY A 356 6.30 8.29 7.61
CA GLY A 356 7.16 7.42 6.82
C GLY A 356 6.46 6.89 5.58
N ARG A 357 6.33 5.57 5.49
CA ARG A 357 5.66 4.87 4.37
C ARG A 357 4.17 4.60 4.60
N TYR A 358 3.63 4.88 5.80
CA TYR A 358 2.18 4.83 6.05
C TYR A 358 1.45 5.80 5.14
N SER A 359 0.31 5.39 4.60
CA SER A 359 -0.51 6.08 3.60
C SER A 359 0.21 6.44 2.28
N GLY A 360 1.45 5.98 2.08
CA GLY A 360 2.14 6.02 0.78
C GLY A 360 1.73 4.87 -0.14
N PRO A 361 2.09 4.92 -1.43
CA PRO A 361 1.91 3.80 -2.36
C PRO A 361 2.74 2.58 -1.95
N VAL A 362 2.14 1.39 -1.95
CA VAL A 362 2.81 0.11 -1.74
C VAL A 362 2.31 -0.90 -2.78
N GLY A 363 3.21 -1.66 -3.37
CA GLY A 363 2.83 -2.60 -4.40
C GLY A 363 4.00 -3.25 -5.12
N TRP A 364 3.79 -3.59 -6.36
CA TRP A 364 4.78 -4.22 -7.23
C TRP A 364 4.64 -3.74 -8.68
N LEU A 365 5.71 -3.90 -9.45
CA LEU A 365 5.73 -3.67 -10.88
C LEU A 365 6.61 -4.72 -11.56
N ASP A 366 6.31 -5.03 -12.82
CA ASP A 366 7.10 -5.92 -13.66
C ASP A 366 7.90 -5.15 -14.74
N SER A 367 8.69 -5.90 -15.50
CA SER A 367 9.54 -5.34 -16.55
C SER A 367 8.78 -4.78 -17.76
N SER A 368 7.48 -5.07 -17.90
CA SER A 368 6.61 -4.48 -18.92
C SER A 368 5.98 -3.14 -18.49
N GLY A 369 6.21 -2.74 -17.24
CA GLY A 369 5.59 -1.58 -16.61
C GLY A 369 4.18 -1.87 -16.09
N ASP A 370 3.72 -3.12 -16.13
CA ASP A 370 2.50 -3.56 -15.48
C ASP A 370 2.73 -3.75 -13.98
N GLY A 371 1.65 -3.75 -13.20
CA GLY A 371 1.74 -3.89 -11.76
C GLY A 371 0.51 -3.40 -11.02
N GLU A 372 0.61 -3.38 -9.70
CA GLU A 372 -0.49 -3.04 -8.82
C GLU A 372 0.03 -2.32 -7.58
N PHE A 373 -0.56 -1.18 -7.26
CA PHE A 373 -0.27 -0.39 -6.07
C PHE A 373 -1.54 -0.14 -5.27
N ALA A 374 -1.47 -0.41 -3.98
CA ALA A 374 -2.46 0.02 -3.00
C ALA A 374 -1.91 1.22 -2.21
N ILE A 375 -2.78 1.88 -1.45
CA ILE A 375 -2.37 2.83 -0.42
C ILE A 375 -2.05 2.04 0.84
N ALA A 376 -0.90 2.30 1.48
CA ALA A 376 -0.46 1.60 2.69
C ALA A 376 -1.33 1.97 3.91
N LEU A 377 -2.49 1.35 4.01
CA LEU A 377 -3.47 1.48 5.09
C LEU A 377 -3.58 0.19 5.89
N ARG A 378 -4.18 0.27 7.10
CA ARG A 378 -4.36 -0.88 8.00
C ARG A 378 -3.03 -1.62 8.18
N CYS A 379 -1.98 -0.88 8.55
CA CYS A 379 -0.61 -1.37 8.54
C CYS A 379 0.18 -0.94 9.78
N GLY A 380 1.33 -1.57 9.92
CA GLY A 380 2.37 -1.18 10.85
C GLY A 380 3.75 -1.30 10.22
N VAL A 381 4.72 -0.66 10.86
CA VAL A 381 6.13 -0.73 10.50
C VAL A 381 6.89 -1.33 11.66
N VAL A 382 7.54 -2.47 11.44
CA VAL A 382 8.44 -3.11 12.41
C VAL A 382 9.72 -2.29 12.50
N ASP A 383 10.15 -1.99 13.71
CA ASP A 383 11.39 -1.24 13.96
C ASP A 383 12.61 -2.13 13.65
N PRO A 384 13.44 -1.82 12.65
CA PRO A 384 14.57 -2.67 12.28
C PRO A 384 15.64 -2.76 13.37
N ALA A 385 15.74 -1.77 14.27
CA ALA A 385 16.65 -1.76 15.40
C ALA A 385 16.09 -2.50 16.63
N ARG A 386 14.77 -2.64 16.70
CA ARG A 386 14.02 -3.30 17.79
C ARG A 386 12.95 -4.18 17.19
N PRO A 387 13.28 -5.34 16.64
CA PRO A 387 12.35 -6.20 15.90
C PRO A 387 11.17 -6.72 16.73
N GLU A 388 11.18 -6.58 18.05
CA GLU A 388 10.05 -6.81 18.94
C GLU A 388 9.03 -5.66 18.94
N GLN A 389 9.35 -4.51 18.32
CA GLN A 389 8.47 -3.33 18.29
C GLN A 389 7.89 -3.09 16.91
N ILE A 390 6.64 -2.63 16.90
CA ILE A 390 5.92 -2.21 15.70
C ILE A 390 5.15 -0.92 15.99
N THR A 391 5.18 0.01 15.06
CA THR A 391 4.28 1.16 15.09
C THR A 391 3.13 0.91 14.13
N VAL A 392 1.90 0.87 14.63
CA VAL A 392 0.67 0.73 13.84
C VAL A 392 0.02 2.10 13.66
N TYR A 393 -0.64 2.31 12.52
CA TYR A 393 -1.14 3.61 12.12
C TYR A 393 -2.62 3.58 11.76
N ALA A 394 -3.32 4.65 12.10
CA ALA A 394 -4.67 4.93 11.62
C ALA A 394 -4.87 6.42 11.42
N GLY A 395 -5.84 6.79 10.56
CA GLY A 395 -6.22 8.16 10.30
C GLY A 395 -7.64 8.24 9.80
N CYS A 396 -8.22 9.43 9.85
CA CYS A 396 -9.55 9.74 9.34
C CYS A 396 -9.58 11.10 8.63
N GLY A 397 -10.57 11.28 7.76
CA GLY A 397 -10.77 12.51 7.03
C GLY A 397 -11.58 13.51 7.84
N ILE A 398 -11.00 14.66 8.12
CA ILE A 398 -11.64 15.74 8.86
C ILE A 398 -12.30 16.71 7.88
N VAL A 399 -13.56 17.02 8.14
CA VAL A 399 -14.39 17.99 7.40
C VAL A 399 -15.03 18.98 8.41
N ALA A 400 -15.77 19.97 7.94
CA ALA A 400 -16.34 21.01 8.78
C ALA A 400 -17.30 20.49 9.88
N GLU A 401 -17.97 19.36 9.62
CA GLU A 401 -18.92 18.74 10.54
C GLU A 401 -18.34 17.59 11.36
N SER A 402 -17.02 17.37 11.33
CA SER A 402 -16.35 16.33 12.10
C SER A 402 -16.44 16.57 13.61
N ASP A 403 -16.81 15.52 14.34
CA ASP A 403 -16.79 15.51 15.82
C ASP A 403 -15.48 14.85 16.30
N PRO A 404 -14.67 15.53 17.15
CA PRO A 404 -13.37 15.03 17.58
C PRO A 404 -13.41 13.67 18.28
N ALA A 405 -14.46 13.37 19.04
CA ALA A 405 -14.59 12.10 19.76
C ALA A 405 -14.99 10.96 18.81
N GLU A 406 -15.88 11.24 17.85
CA GLU A 406 -16.25 10.27 16.81
C GLU A 406 -15.04 9.92 15.91
N GLU A 407 -14.25 10.94 15.52
CA GLU A 407 -13.04 10.75 14.72
C GLU A 407 -11.98 9.94 15.48
N PHE A 408 -11.83 10.14 16.79
CA PHE A 408 -10.96 9.28 17.61
C PHE A 408 -11.43 7.81 17.58
N ALA A 409 -12.73 7.59 17.82
CA ALA A 409 -13.31 6.24 17.77
C ALA A 409 -13.17 5.59 16.39
N GLU A 410 -13.21 6.36 15.31
CA GLU A 410 -12.95 5.87 13.96
C GLU A 410 -11.50 5.38 13.80
N THR A 411 -10.52 6.12 14.35
CA THR A 411 -9.12 5.66 14.31
C THR A 411 -8.92 4.38 15.12
N GLU A 412 -9.56 4.23 16.29
CA GLU A 412 -9.54 2.99 17.07
C GLU A 412 -10.03 1.81 16.24
N ALA A 413 -11.19 1.96 15.57
CA ALA A 413 -11.74 0.92 14.70
C ALA A 413 -10.81 0.56 13.54
N LYS A 414 -10.05 1.53 13.01
CA LYS A 414 -9.09 1.35 11.92
C LYS A 414 -7.78 0.70 12.35
N LEU A 415 -7.43 0.71 13.63
CA LEU A 415 -6.30 -0.04 14.21
C LEU A 415 -6.60 -1.53 14.38
N LEU A 416 -7.88 -1.91 14.58
CA LEU A 416 -8.29 -3.28 14.91
C LEU A 416 -7.65 -4.36 14.03
N PRO A 417 -7.56 -4.25 12.68
CA PRO A 417 -6.95 -5.30 11.87
C PRO A 417 -5.52 -5.65 12.27
N MET A 418 -4.73 -4.64 12.58
CA MET A 418 -3.34 -4.86 13.02
C MET A 418 -3.27 -5.37 14.45
N LEU A 419 -4.12 -4.86 15.35
CA LEU A 419 -4.17 -5.30 16.74
C LEU A 419 -4.60 -6.77 16.85
N GLU A 420 -5.61 -7.17 16.08
CA GLU A 420 -6.05 -8.58 16.01
C GLU A 420 -4.94 -9.49 15.46
N ALA A 421 -4.22 -9.07 14.42
CA ALA A 421 -3.10 -9.83 13.88
C ALA A 421 -1.94 -9.96 14.88
N LEU A 422 -1.75 -8.94 15.72
CA LEU A 422 -0.75 -8.90 16.79
C LEU A 422 -1.22 -9.63 18.08
N GLY A 423 -2.50 -10.00 18.19
CA GLY A 423 -3.07 -10.51 19.44
C GLY A 423 -3.08 -9.48 20.57
N ALA A 424 -3.19 -8.19 20.22
CA ALA A 424 -3.17 -7.08 21.15
C ALA A 424 -4.57 -6.53 21.41
N ASP A 425 -4.78 -5.97 22.61
CA ASP A 425 -6.00 -5.28 23.00
C ASP A 425 -5.65 -3.87 23.53
N LEU A 426 -6.40 -2.87 23.09
CA LEU A 426 -6.26 -1.49 23.58
C LEU A 426 -7.19 -1.18 24.77
N SER A 427 -8.02 -2.11 25.24
CA SER A 427 -9.05 -1.89 26.27
C SER A 427 -8.51 -1.53 27.67
N GLY A 428 -7.26 -1.10 27.78
CA GLY A 428 -6.61 -0.68 29.02
C GLY A 428 -5.86 0.67 28.94
N HIS A 429 -6.02 1.45 27.88
CA HIS A 429 -5.29 2.71 27.71
C HIS A 429 -6.20 3.86 27.32
#